data_3f3781e50901666c579b0f99cc9ef36a
#
_entry.id   3f3781e50901666c579b0f99cc9ef36a
#
_cell.length_a   1.000
_cell.length_b   1.000
_cell.length_c   1.000
_cell.angle_alpha   90.00
_cell.angle_beta   90.00
_cell.angle_gamma   90.00
#
_symmetry.space_group_name_H-M   'P 1'
#
loop_
_entity.id
_entity.type
_entity.pdbx_description
1 polymer ?
#
loop_
_entity_poly.entity_id
_entity_poly.type
_entity_poly.pdbx_seq_one_letter_code
_entity_poly.pdbx_strand_id
1 'polypeptide(L)'
;MKEVLRGAGIPVARHRLVGSLHDAAVFAREVGFPIVLKPPAGAGALATERIRDPESLQRFLERHPTNDADPFLAEEFLRGTEHSLETVTIDGSPVWHSITRYAPTPLEVLEQPWIQWTVLLPREVDAAAYDDIRGFGDRALGALGMTTGVSHCEWFRRPDGSVAISEIAARPPGANMTTMI
;
A
#
# COMPACT_ATOMS: atom_id res chain seq x y z
N MET A 1 -3.09 5.62 9.69
CA MET A 1 -3.75 5.54 8.38
C MET A 1 -4.65 4.30 8.31
N LYS A 2 -4.17 3.06 8.24
CA LYS A 2 -4.99 1.84 8.03
C LYS A 2 -6.08 1.60 9.09
N GLU A 3 -5.85 1.91 10.37
CA GLU A 3 -6.88 1.81 11.41
C GLU A 3 -8.07 2.74 11.14
N VAL A 4 -7.79 3.97 10.69
CA VAL A 4 -8.84 4.95 10.32
C VAL A 4 -9.64 4.42 9.12
N LEU A 5 -8.96 3.93 8.08
CA LEU A 5 -9.61 3.36 6.90
C LEU A 5 -10.48 2.16 7.25
N ARG A 6 -9.96 1.24 8.07
CA ARG A 6 -10.71 0.07 8.55
C ARG A 6 -11.95 0.47 9.34
N GLY A 7 -11.83 1.47 10.23
CA GLY A 7 -12.95 2.02 10.97
C GLY A 7 -14.02 2.66 10.08
N ALA A 8 -13.63 3.19 8.91
CA ALA A 8 -14.53 3.72 7.88
C ALA A 8 -15.08 2.66 6.92
N GLY A 9 -14.83 1.36 7.17
CA GLY A 9 -15.27 0.26 6.30
C GLY A 9 -14.60 0.22 4.94
N ILE A 10 -13.37 0.74 4.84
CA ILE A 10 -12.57 0.73 3.61
C ILE A 10 -11.64 -0.48 3.65
N PRO A 11 -11.61 -1.32 2.60
CA PRO A 11 -10.76 -2.49 2.55
C PRO A 11 -9.27 -2.11 2.57
N VAL A 12 -8.55 -2.64 3.55
CA VAL A 12 -7.09 -2.49 3.69
C VAL A 12 -6.46 -3.85 3.97
N ALA A 13 -5.17 -3.99 3.73
CA ALA A 13 -4.43 -5.17 4.17
C ALA A 13 -4.59 -5.38 5.68
N ARG A 14 -4.78 -6.63 6.12
CA ARG A 14 -4.67 -6.97 7.53
C ARG A 14 -3.28 -6.58 8.02
N HIS A 15 -3.20 -5.96 9.19
CA HIS A 15 -1.95 -5.38 9.66
C HIS A 15 -1.89 -5.35 11.18
N ARG A 16 -0.66 -5.29 11.71
CA ARG A 16 -0.35 -5.18 13.13
C ARG A 16 1.02 -4.54 13.32
N LEU A 17 1.18 -3.70 14.34
CA LEU A 17 2.50 -3.31 14.81
C LEU A 17 3.09 -4.47 15.61
N VAL A 18 4.34 -4.81 15.34
CA VAL A 18 5.05 -5.93 15.95
C VAL A 18 6.38 -5.44 16.52
N GLY A 19 6.54 -5.57 17.83
CA GLY A 19 7.75 -5.19 18.56
C GLY A 19 8.69 -6.37 18.84
N SER A 20 8.30 -7.59 18.44
CA SER A 20 9.08 -8.80 18.72
C SER A 20 8.92 -9.87 17.64
N LEU A 21 9.85 -10.83 17.62
CA LEU A 21 9.71 -12.05 16.80
C LEU A 21 8.43 -12.83 17.14
N HIS A 22 8.06 -12.87 18.42
CA HIS A 22 6.85 -13.54 18.86
C HIS A 22 5.60 -12.91 18.25
N ASP A 23 5.46 -11.58 18.31
CA ASP A 23 4.30 -10.86 17.76
C ASP A 23 4.18 -11.03 16.26
N ALA A 24 5.31 -10.92 15.55
CA ALA A 24 5.36 -11.13 14.11
C ALA A 24 5.00 -12.57 13.71
N ALA A 25 5.45 -13.57 14.47
CA ALA A 25 5.10 -14.97 14.26
C ALA A 25 3.63 -15.26 14.57
N VAL A 26 3.05 -14.62 15.59
CA VAL A 26 1.59 -14.70 15.88
C VAL A 26 0.81 -14.14 14.71
N PHE A 27 1.15 -12.94 14.24
CA PHE A 27 0.50 -12.32 13.09
C PHE A 27 0.61 -13.20 11.82
N ALA A 28 1.81 -13.73 11.53
CA ALA A 28 2.02 -14.61 10.39
C ALA A 28 1.17 -15.91 10.45
N ARG A 29 0.94 -16.47 11.64
CA ARG A 29 0.03 -17.62 11.81
C ARG A 29 -1.42 -17.26 11.51
N GLU A 30 -1.85 -16.04 11.85
CA GLU A 30 -3.23 -15.58 11.61
C GLU A 30 -3.52 -15.31 10.13
N VAL A 31 -2.53 -14.78 9.37
CA VAL A 31 -2.75 -14.34 7.99
C VAL A 31 -2.16 -15.29 6.95
N GLY A 32 -1.22 -16.13 7.35
CA GLY A 32 -0.42 -16.99 6.48
C GLY A 32 0.79 -16.25 5.87
N PHE A 33 1.83 -17.01 5.50
CA PHE A 33 2.94 -16.49 4.70
C PHE A 33 2.57 -16.41 3.21
N PRO A 34 3.16 -15.49 2.45
CA PRO A 34 4.10 -14.46 2.88
C PRO A 34 3.39 -13.30 3.62
N ILE A 35 4.15 -12.59 4.45
CA ILE A 35 3.78 -11.30 5.03
C ILE A 35 4.75 -10.22 4.55
N VAL A 36 4.39 -8.95 4.72
CA VAL A 36 5.30 -7.82 4.49
C VAL A 36 5.66 -7.21 5.85
N LEU A 37 6.94 -6.96 6.08
CA LEU A 37 7.42 -6.14 7.19
C LEU A 37 7.98 -4.83 6.64
N LYS A 38 7.59 -3.72 7.24
CA LYS A 38 8.06 -2.38 6.86
C LYS A 38 8.05 -1.42 8.06
N PRO A 39 8.85 -0.35 8.06
CA PRO A 39 8.71 0.71 9.05
C PRO A 39 7.30 1.30 9.03
N PRO A 40 6.71 1.69 10.18
CA PRO A 40 5.37 2.30 10.23
C PRO A 40 5.30 3.65 9.51
N ALA A 41 6.43 4.33 9.38
CA ALA A 41 6.60 5.59 8.66
C ALA A 41 7.87 5.52 7.81
N GLY A 42 7.80 6.05 6.60
CA GLY A 42 8.94 6.03 5.66
C GLY A 42 8.47 6.31 4.24
N ALA A 43 9.40 6.33 3.31
CA ALA A 43 9.14 6.48 1.88
C ALA A 43 10.12 5.61 1.08
N GLY A 44 9.73 5.22 -0.15
CA GLY A 44 10.61 4.52 -1.09
C GLY A 44 10.92 3.07 -0.72
N ALA A 45 10.04 2.43 0.02
CA ALA A 45 10.14 1.02 0.43
C ALA A 45 11.44 0.65 1.19
N LEU A 46 12.11 1.63 1.81
CA LEU A 46 13.29 1.38 2.65
C LEU A 46 12.93 0.41 3.79
N ALA A 47 13.74 -0.64 3.98
CA ALA A 47 13.51 -1.72 4.92
C ALA A 47 12.14 -2.42 4.78
N THR A 48 11.52 -2.38 3.58
CA THR A 48 10.34 -3.17 3.26
C THR A 48 10.78 -4.51 2.67
N GLU A 49 10.34 -5.60 3.29
CA GLU A 49 10.72 -6.95 2.84
C GLU A 49 9.52 -7.90 2.87
N ARG A 50 9.41 -8.72 1.83
CA ARG A 50 8.47 -9.85 1.79
C ARG A 50 9.07 -11.04 2.52
N ILE A 51 8.45 -11.41 3.63
CA ILE A 51 8.83 -12.52 4.49
C ILE A 51 8.05 -13.75 4.07
N ARG A 52 8.73 -14.79 3.62
CA ARG A 52 8.10 -15.96 2.99
C ARG A 52 7.87 -17.14 3.94
N ASP A 53 8.63 -17.19 5.03
CA ASP A 53 8.69 -18.32 5.96
C ASP A 53 9.24 -17.87 7.33
N PRO A 54 9.17 -18.72 8.37
CA PRO A 54 9.68 -18.40 9.70
C PRO A 54 11.18 -18.09 9.74
N GLU A 55 11.98 -18.77 8.91
CA GLU A 55 13.43 -18.55 8.85
C GLU A 55 13.77 -17.17 8.29
N SER A 56 13.06 -16.71 7.25
CA SER A 56 13.23 -15.36 6.70
C SER A 56 12.75 -14.30 7.68
N LEU A 57 11.70 -14.59 8.48
CA LEU A 57 11.25 -13.72 9.56
C LEU A 57 12.34 -13.51 10.61
N GLN A 58 12.95 -14.60 11.07
CA GLN A 58 14.01 -14.53 12.05
C GLN A 58 15.21 -13.73 11.51
N ARG A 59 15.69 -14.05 10.30
CA ARG A 59 16.79 -13.32 9.65
C ARG A 59 16.51 -11.82 9.47
N PHE A 60 15.26 -11.46 9.16
CA PHE A 60 14.88 -10.04 9.03
C PHE A 60 15.05 -9.32 10.37
N LEU A 61 14.51 -9.87 11.46
CA LEU A 61 14.57 -9.23 12.79
C LEU A 61 15.95 -9.25 13.42
N GLU A 62 16.82 -10.19 13.04
CA GLU A 62 18.26 -10.18 13.40
C GLU A 62 18.98 -9.00 12.74
N ARG A 63 18.65 -8.67 11.48
CA ARG A 63 19.21 -7.51 10.76
C ARG A 63 18.58 -6.18 11.16
N HIS A 64 17.33 -6.21 11.59
CA HIS A 64 16.53 -5.05 11.95
C HIS A 64 15.92 -5.25 13.35
N PRO A 65 16.73 -5.06 14.42
CA PRO A 65 16.21 -5.17 15.77
C PRO A 65 15.01 -4.26 16.00
N THR A 66 13.98 -4.76 16.65
CA THR A 66 12.73 -4.07 16.91
C THR A 66 12.31 -4.24 18.36
N ASN A 67 11.47 -3.34 18.85
CA ASN A 67 10.85 -3.36 20.17
C ASN A 67 9.54 -2.56 20.14
N ASP A 68 8.82 -2.52 21.26
CA ASP A 68 7.53 -1.83 21.37
C ASP A 68 7.61 -0.30 21.16
N ALA A 69 8.78 0.31 21.38
CA ALA A 69 8.99 1.74 21.14
C ALA A 69 9.34 2.03 19.67
N ASP A 70 9.92 1.04 18.97
CA ASP A 70 10.29 1.12 17.55
C ASP A 70 9.82 -0.15 16.81
N PRO A 71 8.50 -0.33 16.64
CA PRO A 71 7.94 -1.53 16.04
C PRO A 71 8.01 -1.48 14.51
N PHE A 72 7.98 -2.66 13.87
CA PHE A 72 7.63 -2.79 12.46
C PHE A 72 6.12 -2.89 12.25
N LEU A 73 5.66 -2.49 11.08
CA LEU A 73 4.32 -2.78 10.61
C LEU A 73 4.37 -4.10 9.84
N ALA A 74 3.67 -5.11 10.37
CA ALA A 74 3.42 -6.38 9.68
C ALA A 74 2.11 -6.28 8.91
N GLU A 75 2.11 -6.72 7.65
CA GLU A 75 0.95 -6.70 6.77
C GLU A 75 0.78 -8.05 6.08
N GLU A 76 -0.47 -8.46 5.83
CA GLU A 76 -0.72 -9.55 4.88
C GLU A 76 -0.19 -9.18 3.50
N PHE A 77 0.40 -10.12 2.81
CA PHE A 77 0.86 -9.91 1.45
C PHE A 77 -0.35 -9.88 0.50
N LEU A 78 -0.66 -8.71 -0.04
CA LEU A 78 -1.73 -8.57 -1.02
C LEU A 78 -1.31 -9.20 -2.35
N ARG A 79 -2.12 -10.15 -2.82
CA ARG A 79 -1.98 -10.76 -4.14
C ARG A 79 -2.88 -10.04 -5.12
N GLY A 80 -2.40 -9.82 -6.34
CA GLY A 80 -3.17 -9.18 -7.40
C GLY A 80 -2.35 -8.21 -8.24
N THR A 81 -3.02 -7.36 -8.98
CA THR A 81 -2.38 -6.29 -9.74
C THR A 81 -2.31 -5.03 -8.88
N GLU A 82 -1.13 -4.43 -8.83
CA GLU A 82 -0.88 -3.21 -8.07
C GLU A 82 -1.10 -1.98 -8.93
N HIS A 83 -1.72 -0.99 -8.33
CA HIS A 83 -2.14 0.26 -8.97
C HIS A 83 -1.91 1.43 -8.03
N SER A 84 -1.97 2.65 -8.58
CA SER A 84 -2.19 3.84 -7.78
C SER A 84 -3.43 4.62 -8.25
N LEU A 85 -3.94 5.45 -7.36
CA LEU A 85 -4.96 6.47 -7.61
C LEU A 85 -4.39 7.80 -7.10
N GLU A 86 -4.13 8.70 -8.02
CA GLU A 86 -3.77 10.08 -7.73
C GLU A 86 -5.04 10.92 -7.69
N THR A 87 -5.14 11.79 -6.69
CA THR A 87 -6.31 12.66 -6.56
C THR A 87 -5.89 14.07 -6.22
N VAL A 88 -6.50 15.06 -6.88
CA VAL A 88 -6.47 16.46 -6.47
C VAL A 88 -7.77 16.74 -5.74
N THR A 89 -7.66 17.19 -4.48
CA THR A 89 -8.79 17.55 -3.62
C THR A 89 -8.77 19.04 -3.37
N ILE A 90 -9.92 19.70 -3.46
CA ILE A 90 -10.12 21.12 -3.13
C ILE A 90 -11.34 21.22 -2.20
N ASP A 91 -11.16 21.83 -1.05
CA ASP A 91 -12.21 22.03 -0.03
C ASP A 91 -12.97 20.73 0.31
N GLY A 92 -12.21 19.63 0.46
CA GLY A 92 -12.74 18.31 0.79
C GLY A 92 -13.39 17.57 -0.39
N SER A 93 -13.42 18.17 -1.58
CA SER A 93 -14.02 17.58 -2.78
C SER A 93 -12.93 17.13 -3.75
N PRO A 94 -12.85 15.83 -4.13
CA PRO A 94 -12.03 15.36 -5.23
C PRO A 94 -12.47 16.01 -6.54
N VAL A 95 -11.55 16.73 -7.19
CA VAL A 95 -11.85 17.48 -8.44
C VAL A 95 -11.16 16.89 -9.66
N TRP A 96 -10.19 16.03 -9.46
CA TRP A 96 -9.46 15.34 -10.51
C TRP A 96 -8.82 14.06 -9.99
N HIS A 97 -8.68 13.06 -10.86
CA HIS A 97 -7.96 11.83 -10.53
C HIS A 97 -7.25 11.24 -11.75
N SER A 98 -6.28 10.39 -11.48
CA SER A 98 -5.59 9.53 -12.44
C SER A 98 -5.40 8.15 -11.84
N ILE A 99 -5.29 7.14 -12.68
CA ILE A 99 -5.00 5.78 -12.26
C ILE A 99 -3.73 5.31 -12.94
N THR A 100 -2.90 4.59 -12.20
CA THR A 100 -1.68 3.97 -12.72
C THR A 100 -1.71 2.48 -12.44
N ARG A 101 -1.19 1.66 -13.35
CA ARG A 101 -0.95 0.23 -13.15
C ARG A 101 0.53 -0.05 -13.19
N TYR A 102 1.02 -0.79 -12.21
CA TYR A 102 2.41 -1.24 -12.13
C TYR A 102 2.57 -2.66 -12.68
N ALA A 103 3.64 -2.88 -13.45
CA ALA A 103 3.97 -4.20 -13.97
C ALA A 103 5.50 -4.32 -14.17
N PRO A 104 6.18 -5.14 -13.40
CA PRO A 104 5.76 -5.80 -12.17
C PRO A 104 5.46 -4.82 -11.02
N THR A 105 5.12 -5.32 -9.82
CA THR A 105 4.90 -4.46 -8.65
C THR A 105 6.21 -3.80 -8.17
N PRO A 106 6.17 -2.63 -7.51
CA PRO A 106 7.36 -2.00 -6.94
C PRO A 106 8.18 -2.93 -6.04
N LEU A 107 7.53 -3.77 -5.23
CA LEU A 107 8.23 -4.72 -4.37
C LEU A 107 8.97 -5.80 -5.18
N GLU A 108 8.39 -6.28 -6.27
CA GLU A 108 9.05 -7.25 -7.16
C GLU A 108 10.27 -6.65 -7.85
N VAL A 109 10.21 -5.37 -8.23
CA VAL A 109 11.36 -4.65 -8.81
C VAL A 109 12.48 -4.50 -7.78
N LEU A 110 12.15 -4.21 -6.52
CA LEU A 110 13.14 -4.13 -5.43
C LEU A 110 13.81 -5.49 -5.16
N GLU A 111 13.04 -6.58 -5.22
CA GLU A 111 13.59 -7.94 -5.06
C GLU A 111 14.41 -8.39 -6.27
N GLN A 112 14.13 -7.85 -7.44
CA GLN A 112 14.74 -8.24 -8.72
C GLN A 112 15.13 -7.01 -9.56
N PRO A 113 16.17 -6.23 -9.15
CA PRO A 113 16.47 -4.93 -9.75
C PRO A 113 16.91 -4.98 -11.24
N TRP A 114 17.08 -6.18 -11.80
CA TRP A 114 17.38 -6.38 -13.23
C TRP A 114 16.14 -6.49 -14.12
N ILE A 115 14.91 -6.62 -13.55
CA ILE A 115 13.69 -6.63 -14.34
C ILE A 115 13.25 -5.21 -14.68
N GLN A 116 12.68 -5.05 -15.88
CA GLN A 116 12.17 -3.76 -16.30
C GLN A 116 10.83 -3.46 -15.60
N TRP A 117 10.71 -2.26 -15.04
CA TRP A 117 9.47 -1.75 -14.47
C TRP A 117 8.68 -0.98 -15.52
N THR A 118 7.41 -1.30 -15.66
CA THR A 118 6.47 -0.60 -16.53
C THR A 118 5.41 0.09 -15.69
N VAL A 119 5.18 1.35 -15.97
CA VAL A 119 4.13 2.19 -15.38
C VAL A 119 3.16 2.55 -16.49
N LEU A 120 1.96 2.00 -16.45
CA LEU A 120 0.91 2.24 -17.43
C LEU A 120 -0.14 3.18 -16.87
N LEU A 121 -0.39 4.30 -17.56
CA LEU A 121 -1.48 5.23 -17.27
C LEU A 121 -2.62 4.99 -18.27
N PRO A 122 -3.71 4.31 -17.88
CA PRO A 122 -4.88 4.15 -18.75
C PRO A 122 -5.55 5.50 -19.01
N ARG A 123 -6.15 5.66 -20.19
CA ARG A 123 -6.91 6.87 -20.52
C ARG A 123 -8.32 6.84 -19.96
N GLU A 124 -8.90 5.65 -19.85
CA GLU A 124 -10.28 5.40 -19.45
C GLU A 124 -10.39 5.35 -17.91
N VAL A 125 -9.91 6.38 -17.21
CA VAL A 125 -9.89 6.46 -15.74
C VAL A 125 -11.29 6.47 -15.13
N ASP A 126 -12.29 6.89 -15.91
CA ASP A 126 -13.71 6.93 -15.52
C ASP A 126 -14.49 5.63 -15.85
N ALA A 127 -13.82 4.61 -16.39
CA ALA A 127 -14.48 3.34 -16.67
C ALA A 127 -15.06 2.69 -15.41
N ALA A 128 -16.20 2.01 -15.56
CA ALA A 128 -16.90 1.33 -14.46
C ALA A 128 -16.00 0.31 -13.70
N ALA A 129 -14.97 -0.22 -14.35
CA ALA A 129 -13.98 -1.10 -13.73
C ALA A 129 -13.21 -0.44 -12.56
N TYR A 130 -13.26 0.88 -12.43
CA TYR A 130 -12.60 1.66 -11.38
C TYR A 130 -13.59 2.37 -10.43
N ASP A 131 -14.91 2.14 -10.55
CA ASP A 131 -15.91 2.81 -9.68
C ASP A 131 -15.67 2.52 -8.21
N ASP A 132 -15.33 1.28 -7.88
CA ASP A 132 -15.08 0.83 -6.52
C ASP A 132 -13.87 1.54 -5.88
N ILE A 133 -12.73 1.61 -6.60
CA ILE A 133 -11.55 2.27 -6.05
C ILE A 133 -11.73 3.79 -5.98
N ARG A 134 -12.39 4.42 -6.94
CA ARG A 134 -12.73 5.85 -6.84
C ARG A 134 -13.58 6.11 -5.60
N GLY A 135 -14.65 5.33 -5.39
CA GLY A 135 -15.50 5.47 -4.22
C GLY A 135 -14.79 5.16 -2.90
N PHE A 136 -13.86 4.18 -2.87
CA PHE A 136 -13.03 3.93 -1.69
C PHE A 136 -12.00 5.04 -1.47
N GLY A 137 -11.39 5.57 -2.53
CA GLY A 137 -10.45 6.68 -2.48
C GLY A 137 -11.07 7.94 -1.90
N ASP A 138 -12.24 8.35 -2.40
CA ASP A 138 -12.96 9.53 -1.91
C ASP A 138 -13.31 9.40 -0.42
N ARG A 139 -13.84 8.24 0.00
CA ARG A 139 -14.13 7.97 1.41
C ARG A 139 -12.87 7.94 2.27
N ALA A 140 -11.76 7.41 1.72
CA ALA A 140 -10.48 7.35 2.41
C ALA A 140 -9.93 8.76 2.68
N LEU A 141 -9.96 9.63 1.67
CA LEU A 141 -9.54 11.02 1.79
C LEU A 141 -10.37 11.77 2.83
N GLY A 142 -11.71 11.61 2.80
CA GLY A 142 -12.60 12.19 3.79
C GLY A 142 -12.32 11.68 5.20
N ALA A 143 -12.16 10.35 5.39
CA ALA A 143 -11.88 9.74 6.68
C ALA A 143 -10.51 10.16 7.26
N LEU A 144 -9.54 10.47 6.40
CA LEU A 144 -8.20 10.95 6.77
C LEU A 144 -8.15 12.48 6.95
N GLY A 145 -9.25 13.19 6.72
CA GLY A 145 -9.34 14.65 6.90
C GLY A 145 -8.66 15.46 5.79
N MET A 146 -8.57 14.91 4.57
CA MET A 146 -8.00 15.64 3.43
C MET A 146 -8.92 16.80 3.05
N THR A 147 -8.38 18.02 3.06
CA THR A 147 -9.12 19.23 2.67
C THR A 147 -8.69 19.71 1.29
N THR A 148 -7.45 20.15 1.12
CA THR A 148 -6.93 20.63 -0.15
C THR A 148 -5.50 20.12 -0.35
N GLY A 149 -5.23 19.56 -1.53
CA GLY A 149 -3.91 19.05 -1.87
C GLY A 149 -3.94 17.90 -2.86
N VAL A 150 -2.79 17.27 -3.04
CA VAL A 150 -2.60 16.09 -3.89
C VAL A 150 -2.41 14.86 -3.00
N SER A 151 -3.02 13.76 -3.36
CA SER A 151 -2.82 12.47 -2.70
C SER A 151 -2.36 11.40 -3.68
N HIS A 152 -1.64 10.42 -3.15
CA HIS A 152 -1.20 9.22 -3.85
C HIS A 152 -1.66 8.01 -3.03
N CYS A 153 -2.48 7.16 -3.62
CA CYS A 153 -3.08 5.99 -3.00
C CYS A 153 -2.66 4.73 -3.74
N GLU A 154 -1.88 3.86 -3.11
CA GLU A 154 -1.51 2.55 -3.65
C GLU A 154 -2.56 1.51 -3.25
N TRP A 155 -2.99 0.70 -4.22
CA TRP A 155 -4.06 -0.27 -4.05
C TRP A 155 -3.89 -1.50 -4.93
N PHE A 156 -4.51 -2.60 -4.53
CA PHE A 156 -4.48 -3.87 -5.25
C PHE A 156 -5.86 -4.26 -5.73
N ARG A 157 -5.95 -4.70 -7.01
CA ARG A 157 -7.06 -5.50 -7.51
C ARG A 157 -6.74 -6.96 -7.27
N ARG A 158 -7.44 -7.59 -6.32
CA ARG A 158 -7.26 -9.00 -5.97
C ARG A 158 -7.79 -9.92 -7.08
N PRO A 159 -7.40 -11.23 -7.11
CA PRO A 159 -7.89 -12.18 -8.11
C PRO A 159 -9.40 -12.40 -8.08
N ASP A 160 -10.06 -12.19 -6.96
CA ASP A 160 -11.51 -12.25 -6.78
C ASP A 160 -12.25 -10.97 -7.24
N GLY A 161 -11.52 -10.01 -7.77
CA GLY A 161 -12.01 -8.70 -8.20
C GLY A 161 -12.13 -7.66 -7.10
N SER A 162 -11.97 -8.02 -5.83
CA SER A 162 -12.03 -7.07 -4.72
C SER A 162 -10.84 -6.11 -4.70
N VAL A 163 -11.03 -4.96 -4.06
CA VAL A 163 -9.99 -3.93 -3.88
C VAL A 163 -9.48 -3.95 -2.45
N ALA A 164 -8.19 -3.65 -2.28
CA ALA A 164 -7.62 -3.32 -0.97
C ALA A 164 -6.62 -2.18 -1.11
N ILE A 165 -6.74 -1.15 -0.27
CA ILE A 165 -5.77 -0.05 -0.18
C ILE A 165 -4.55 -0.54 0.59
N SER A 166 -3.38 -0.37 -0.01
CA SER A 166 -2.08 -0.65 0.61
C SER A 166 -1.56 0.56 1.38
N GLU A 167 -1.55 1.72 0.72
CA GLU A 167 -1.05 2.97 1.30
C GLU A 167 -1.79 4.17 0.72
N ILE A 168 -1.90 5.24 1.51
CA ILE A 168 -2.34 6.56 1.03
C ILE A 168 -1.54 7.65 1.73
N ALA A 169 -1.04 8.61 0.97
CA ALA A 169 -0.23 9.71 1.45
C ALA A 169 -0.66 11.04 0.80
N ALA A 170 -0.61 12.12 1.57
CA ALA A 170 -0.87 13.47 1.10
C ALA A 170 0.38 14.05 0.41
N ARG A 171 0.72 13.52 -0.74
CA ARG A 171 1.85 13.93 -1.59
C ARG A 171 1.62 13.57 -3.05
N PRO A 172 2.32 14.18 -4.00
CA PRO A 172 2.34 13.70 -5.38
C PRO A 172 2.96 12.30 -5.51
N PRO A 173 2.64 11.55 -6.57
CA PRO A 173 3.27 10.27 -6.86
C PRO A 173 4.77 10.42 -7.13
N GLY A 174 5.52 9.31 -6.90
CA GLY A 174 6.92 9.18 -7.27
C GLY A 174 7.14 8.84 -8.75
N ALA A 175 8.34 8.33 -9.07
CA ALA A 175 8.70 7.77 -10.39
C ALA A 175 8.43 8.70 -11.58
N ASN A 176 8.51 10.02 -11.39
CA ASN A 176 8.19 11.05 -12.40
C ASN A 176 6.77 10.97 -12.97
N MET A 177 5.85 10.27 -12.32
CA MET A 177 4.46 10.14 -12.79
C MET A 177 3.76 11.48 -12.93
N THR A 178 4.08 12.47 -12.07
CA THR A 178 3.54 13.84 -12.18
C THR A 178 3.84 14.56 -13.49
N THR A 179 4.83 14.11 -14.25
CA THR A 179 5.14 14.67 -15.58
C THR A 179 4.40 13.96 -16.70
N MET A 180 3.75 12.83 -16.41
CA MET A 180 3.02 12.01 -17.38
C MET A 180 1.51 12.17 -17.27
N ILE A 181 1.03 12.71 -16.15
CA ILE A 181 -0.38 12.99 -15.83
C ILE A 181 -0.65 14.53 -15.77
#